data_858ae5c4833a8cec34a243cfdcc0c4d5
#
_entry.id   858ae5c4833a8cec34a243cfdcc0c4d5
#
_cell.length_a   1.000
_cell.length_b   1.000
_cell.length_c   1.000
_cell.angle_alpha   90.00
_cell.angle_beta   90.00
_cell.angle_gamma   90.00
#
_symmetry.space_group_name_H-M   'P 1'
#
loop_
_entity.id
_entity.type
_entity.pdbx_description
1 polymer ?
#
loop_
_entity_poly.entity_id
_entity_poly.type
_entity_poly.pdbx_seq_one_letter_code
_entity_poly.pdbx_strand_id
1 'polypeptide(L)'
;VKIPHYKGQILAAAASFIVVCGGISSYFVPAKYMSVDINPSVMMTINIYNRVINTKPLNDDAEILLSKTDVSGMSVSESMDELIKKSEEIGYLNEHNKDVIVEVVDGIGKIKLPDKNYGDVEVIIENADKADLKNAKEMGVSIAKARAIAEYTKQNGGSIEENVHKLENQSVKEIRRNLENKSEVKTESKTENKAEVKQESIPVQ
;
A
#
# COMPACT_ATOMS: atom_id res chain seq x y z
N VAL A 1 -10.81 -29.54 53.27
CA VAL A 1 -10.11 -30.37 52.28
C VAL A 1 -8.82 -29.63 51.92
N LYS A 2 -7.63 -30.12 52.40
CA LYS A 2 -6.33 -29.56 52.02
C LYS A 2 -6.04 -29.97 50.58
N ILE A 3 -6.07 -29.02 49.67
CA ILE A 3 -5.61 -29.23 48.28
C ILE A 3 -4.12 -29.49 48.34
N PRO A 4 -3.61 -30.64 47.85
CA PRO A 4 -2.19 -30.94 47.90
C PRO A 4 -1.40 -29.89 47.09
N HIS A 5 -0.29 -29.40 47.63
CA HIS A 5 0.52 -28.30 47.09
C HIS A 5 0.94 -28.51 45.62
N TYR A 6 1.17 -29.75 45.17
CA TYR A 6 1.53 -30.05 43.79
C TYR A 6 0.44 -29.73 42.76
N LYS A 7 -0.87 -29.79 43.16
CA LYS A 7 -1.98 -29.43 42.25
C LYS A 7 -1.97 -27.92 41.94
N GLY A 8 -1.63 -27.10 42.94
CA GLY A 8 -1.47 -25.65 42.73
C GLY A 8 -0.28 -25.34 41.81
N GLN A 9 0.82 -26.03 41.95
CA GLN A 9 2.02 -25.87 41.09
C GLN A 9 1.75 -26.29 39.65
N ILE A 10 1.03 -27.41 39.42
CA ILE A 10 0.64 -27.84 38.06
C ILE A 10 -0.30 -26.83 37.40
N LEU A 11 -1.29 -26.30 38.14
CA LEU A 11 -2.19 -25.29 37.66
C LEU A 11 -1.45 -23.97 37.29
N ALA A 12 -0.50 -23.54 38.13
CA ALA A 12 0.32 -22.37 37.85
C ALA A 12 1.20 -22.58 36.62
N ALA A 13 1.83 -23.74 36.46
CA ALA A 13 2.63 -24.08 35.30
C ALA A 13 1.80 -24.11 34.01
N ALA A 14 0.60 -24.73 34.06
CA ALA A 14 -0.31 -24.76 32.92
C ALA A 14 -0.80 -23.36 32.52
N ALA A 15 -1.16 -22.53 33.50
CA ALA A 15 -1.55 -21.13 33.23
C ALA A 15 -0.42 -20.33 32.62
N SER A 16 0.81 -20.48 33.13
CA SER A 16 1.99 -19.81 32.57
C SER A 16 2.27 -20.25 31.12
N PHE A 17 2.14 -21.54 30.83
CA PHE A 17 2.32 -22.06 29.48
C PHE A 17 1.27 -21.53 28.51
N ILE A 18 0.00 -21.43 28.90
CA ILE A 18 -1.08 -20.83 28.06
C ILE A 18 -0.79 -19.35 27.77
N VAL A 19 -0.35 -18.57 28.75
CA VAL A 19 -0.02 -17.16 28.58
C VAL A 19 1.16 -16.98 27.63
N VAL A 20 2.21 -17.79 27.79
CA VAL A 20 3.39 -17.71 26.92
C VAL A 20 3.05 -18.14 25.49
N CYS A 21 2.39 -19.29 25.32
CA CYS A 21 2.01 -19.77 23.99
C CYS A 21 0.99 -18.84 23.32
N GLY A 22 0.02 -18.30 24.05
CA GLY A 22 -0.95 -17.33 23.55
C GLY A 22 -0.29 -16.01 23.15
N GLY A 23 0.65 -15.52 23.92
CA GLY A 23 1.43 -14.32 23.62
C GLY A 23 2.29 -14.47 22.35
N ILE A 24 3.00 -15.58 22.24
CA ILE A 24 3.81 -15.89 21.04
C ILE A 24 2.91 -16.03 19.81
N SER A 25 1.81 -16.76 19.91
CA SER A 25 0.89 -16.96 18.79
C SER A 25 0.29 -15.64 18.30
N SER A 26 -0.07 -14.72 19.21
CA SER A 26 -0.64 -13.43 18.85
C SER A 26 0.33 -12.53 18.07
N TYR A 27 1.65 -12.74 18.25
CA TYR A 27 2.66 -11.97 17.52
C TYR A 27 2.62 -12.24 16.01
N PHE A 28 2.29 -13.44 15.59
CA PHE A 28 2.27 -13.85 14.18
C PHE A 28 0.90 -13.70 13.51
N VAL A 29 -0.12 -13.17 14.21
CA VAL A 29 -1.45 -12.96 13.64
C VAL A 29 -1.46 -11.68 12.80
N PRO A 30 -1.78 -11.76 11.48
CA PRO A 30 -1.98 -10.59 10.65
C PRO A 30 -3.12 -9.72 11.18
N ALA A 31 -2.87 -8.45 11.39
CA ALA A 31 -3.85 -7.49 11.89
C ALA A 31 -4.09 -6.31 10.93
N LYS A 32 -3.08 -5.93 10.17
CA LYS A 32 -3.09 -4.76 9.29
C LYS A 32 -2.21 -5.01 8.07
N TYR A 33 -2.40 -4.18 7.02
CA TYR A 33 -1.59 -4.26 5.81
C TYR A 33 -1.16 -2.86 5.39
N MET A 34 0.01 -2.78 4.76
CA MET A 34 0.53 -1.54 4.20
C MET A 34 1.27 -1.85 2.89
N SER A 35 0.98 -1.12 1.83
CA SER A 35 1.82 -1.12 0.64
C SER A 35 2.71 0.11 0.62
N VAL A 36 3.93 -0.06 0.14
CA VAL A 36 4.91 1.00 -0.07
C VAL A 36 5.36 0.94 -1.51
N ASP A 37 5.02 1.98 -2.25
CA ASP A 37 5.34 2.13 -3.66
C ASP A 37 6.42 3.20 -3.82
N ILE A 38 7.62 2.74 -4.09
CA ILE A 38 8.79 3.56 -4.44
C ILE A 38 9.09 3.38 -5.94
N ASN A 39 8.62 2.28 -6.50
CA ASN A 39 9.09 1.62 -7.70
C ASN A 39 10.55 1.15 -7.51
N PRO A 40 10.76 0.28 -6.52
CA PRO A 40 10.03 -0.98 -6.17
C PRO A 40 8.73 -0.83 -5.38
N SER A 41 7.88 -1.87 -5.40
CA SER A 41 6.59 -1.95 -4.69
C SER A 41 6.58 -3.14 -3.72
N VAL A 42 6.35 -2.86 -2.43
CA VAL A 42 6.38 -3.87 -1.35
C VAL A 42 5.07 -3.88 -0.58
N MET A 43 4.51 -5.07 -0.35
CA MET A 43 3.39 -5.27 0.58
C MET A 43 3.92 -5.75 1.93
N MET A 44 3.54 -5.06 3.00
CA MET A 44 3.85 -5.45 4.38
C MET A 44 2.62 -5.94 5.12
N THR A 45 2.77 -7.04 5.85
CA THR A 45 1.78 -7.54 6.80
C THR A 45 2.22 -7.17 8.20
N ILE A 46 1.33 -6.56 8.98
CA ILE A 46 1.64 -5.95 10.27
C ILE A 46 0.75 -6.60 11.34
N ASN A 47 1.31 -6.92 12.49
CA ASN A 47 0.59 -7.49 13.62
C ASN A 47 -0.08 -6.42 14.51
N ILE A 48 -0.78 -6.86 15.57
CA ILE A 48 -1.44 -5.98 16.54
C ILE A 48 -0.47 -5.06 17.29
N TYR A 49 0.82 -5.41 17.36
CA TYR A 49 1.88 -4.65 18.04
C TYR A 49 2.57 -3.65 17.14
N ASN A 50 2.06 -3.40 15.92
CA ASN A 50 2.67 -2.57 14.87
C ASN A 50 4.09 -3.04 14.46
N ARG A 51 4.29 -4.36 14.43
CA ARG A 51 5.52 -4.98 13.92
C ARG A 51 5.24 -5.62 12.56
N VAL A 52 6.16 -5.46 11.63
CA VAL A 52 6.12 -6.18 10.35
C VAL A 52 6.39 -7.65 10.60
N ILE A 53 5.48 -8.52 10.18
CA ILE A 53 5.60 -9.97 10.33
C ILE A 53 5.82 -10.69 9.02
N ASN A 54 5.57 -10.01 7.90
CA ASN A 54 5.86 -10.53 6.57
C ASN A 54 5.98 -9.39 5.56
N THR A 55 6.86 -9.56 4.58
CA THR A 55 7.00 -8.71 3.41
C THR A 55 6.80 -9.53 2.15
N LYS A 56 6.14 -8.94 1.14
CA LYS A 56 5.95 -9.54 -0.17
C LYS A 56 6.40 -8.56 -1.24
N PRO A 57 7.36 -8.91 -2.11
CA PRO A 57 7.65 -8.12 -3.29
C PRO A 57 6.47 -8.18 -4.25
N LEU A 58 6.19 -7.09 -4.94
CA LEU A 58 5.09 -6.95 -5.89
C LEU A 58 5.59 -6.68 -7.33
N ASN A 59 6.91 -6.56 -7.50
CA ASN A 59 7.60 -6.47 -8.77
C ASN A 59 9.06 -6.92 -8.61
N ASP A 60 9.78 -7.09 -9.71
CA ASP A 60 11.16 -7.57 -9.74
C ASP A 60 12.12 -6.64 -8.96
N ASP A 61 11.92 -5.33 -9.07
CA ASP A 61 12.71 -4.34 -8.31
C ASP A 61 12.55 -4.52 -6.80
N ALA A 62 11.35 -4.88 -6.35
CA ALA A 62 11.10 -5.16 -4.93
C ALA A 62 11.75 -6.49 -4.48
N GLU A 63 11.89 -7.48 -5.35
CA GLU A 63 12.67 -8.68 -5.06
C GLU A 63 14.15 -8.32 -4.84
N ILE A 64 14.70 -7.46 -5.70
CA ILE A 64 16.07 -6.96 -5.55
C ILE A 64 16.22 -6.15 -4.24
N LEU A 65 15.30 -5.25 -3.95
CA LEU A 65 15.31 -4.46 -2.71
C LEU A 65 15.29 -5.37 -1.47
N LEU A 66 14.33 -6.30 -1.39
CA LEU A 66 14.16 -7.19 -0.25
C LEU A 66 15.27 -8.25 -0.14
N SER A 67 16.01 -8.53 -1.22
CA SER A 67 17.21 -9.37 -1.15
C SER A 67 18.38 -8.68 -0.43
N LYS A 68 18.34 -7.35 -0.31
CA LYS A 68 19.38 -6.51 0.30
C LYS A 68 19.02 -5.98 1.69
N THR A 69 17.75 -6.10 2.08
CA THR A 69 17.29 -5.69 3.40
C THR A 69 16.12 -6.56 3.87
N ASP A 70 16.10 -6.86 5.17
CA ASP A 70 14.98 -7.57 5.83
C ASP A 70 14.42 -6.66 6.92
N VAL A 71 13.15 -6.31 6.78
CA VAL A 71 12.42 -5.47 7.73
C VAL A 71 11.51 -6.27 8.66
N SER A 72 11.61 -7.59 8.65
CA SER A 72 10.83 -8.48 9.51
C SER A 72 11.13 -8.23 11.00
N GLY A 73 10.08 -8.13 11.80
CA GLY A 73 10.17 -7.82 13.24
C GLY A 73 10.37 -6.33 13.57
N MET A 74 10.70 -5.49 12.60
CA MET A 74 10.82 -4.05 12.79
C MET A 74 9.47 -3.40 13.06
N SER A 75 9.46 -2.23 13.70
CA SER A 75 8.27 -1.37 13.72
C SER A 75 8.01 -0.81 12.32
N VAL A 76 6.80 -0.33 12.07
CA VAL A 76 6.44 0.31 10.79
C VAL A 76 7.40 1.48 10.48
N SER A 77 7.74 2.30 11.48
CA SER A 77 8.67 3.43 11.30
C SER A 77 10.06 2.96 10.89
N GLU A 78 10.63 2.01 11.63
CA GLU A 78 11.96 1.43 11.32
C GLU A 78 11.97 0.79 9.93
N SER A 79 10.88 0.09 9.56
CA SER A 79 10.75 -0.55 8.24
C SER A 79 10.71 0.45 7.11
N MET A 80 9.97 1.55 7.28
CA MET A 80 9.95 2.64 6.28
C MET A 80 11.31 3.31 6.14
N ASP A 81 11.96 3.62 7.27
CA ASP A 81 13.31 4.21 7.29
C ASP A 81 14.30 3.33 6.52
N GLU A 82 14.27 2.03 6.77
CA GLU A 82 15.18 1.08 6.13
C GLU A 82 14.87 0.90 4.63
N LEU A 83 13.59 0.79 4.24
CA LEU A 83 13.20 0.67 2.84
C LEU A 83 13.56 1.93 2.03
N ILE A 84 13.29 3.13 2.57
CA ILE A 84 13.63 4.41 1.93
C ILE A 84 15.14 4.52 1.78
N LYS A 85 15.89 4.35 2.87
CA LYS A 85 17.36 4.40 2.86
C LYS A 85 17.97 3.42 1.87
N LYS A 86 17.50 2.17 1.87
CA LYS A 86 18.02 1.15 0.96
C LYS A 86 17.68 1.47 -0.50
N SER A 87 16.50 2.03 -0.77
CA SER A 87 16.09 2.47 -2.10
C SER A 87 16.93 3.64 -2.62
N GLU A 88 17.36 4.55 -1.76
CA GLU A 88 18.33 5.60 -2.09
C GLU A 88 19.71 5.00 -2.40
N GLU A 89 20.22 4.10 -1.54
CA GLU A 89 21.53 3.45 -1.71
C GLU A 89 21.68 2.68 -3.03
N ILE A 90 20.59 2.08 -3.53
CA ILE A 90 20.60 1.31 -4.78
C ILE A 90 20.03 2.07 -5.97
N GLY A 91 19.65 3.35 -5.79
CA GLY A 91 19.31 4.29 -6.85
C GLY A 91 17.84 4.25 -7.32
N TYR A 92 16.94 3.58 -6.62
CA TYR A 92 15.50 3.62 -6.89
C TYR A 92 14.88 4.95 -6.50
N LEU A 93 15.32 5.54 -5.37
CA LEU A 93 15.04 6.93 -5.03
C LEU A 93 16.24 7.80 -5.49
N ASN A 94 15.97 8.83 -6.26
CA ASN A 94 16.96 9.71 -6.87
C ASN A 94 16.30 11.05 -7.27
N GLU A 95 17.06 11.98 -7.88
CA GLU A 95 16.57 13.30 -8.28
C GLU A 95 15.33 13.26 -9.21
N HIS A 96 15.11 12.19 -9.94
CA HIS A 96 14.00 12.02 -10.89
C HIS A 96 12.82 11.23 -10.30
N ASN A 97 13.05 10.47 -9.24
CA ASN A 97 12.04 9.69 -8.53
C ASN A 97 12.20 9.90 -7.03
N LYS A 98 11.38 10.79 -6.47
CA LYS A 98 11.41 11.18 -5.05
C LYS A 98 10.13 10.80 -4.30
N ASP A 99 9.15 10.22 -4.98
CA ASP A 99 7.84 9.95 -4.42
C ASP A 99 7.77 8.55 -3.83
N VAL A 100 7.22 8.46 -2.64
CA VAL A 100 6.89 7.21 -1.95
C VAL A 100 5.39 7.24 -1.63
N ILE A 101 4.62 6.36 -2.26
CA ILE A 101 3.20 6.24 -1.99
C ILE A 101 3.01 5.12 -0.97
N VAL A 102 2.37 5.46 0.14
CA VAL A 102 2.10 4.53 1.25
C VAL A 102 0.60 4.38 1.42
N GLU A 103 0.10 3.19 1.25
CA GLU A 103 -1.31 2.90 1.48
C GLU A 103 -1.50 1.98 2.65
N VAL A 104 -2.40 2.37 3.52
CA VAL A 104 -2.64 1.77 4.82
C VAL A 104 -4.03 1.16 4.87
N VAL A 105 -4.09 -0.12 5.20
CA VAL A 105 -5.34 -0.82 5.52
C VAL A 105 -5.34 -1.15 7.01
N ASP A 106 -6.06 -0.35 7.76
CA ASP A 106 -6.27 -0.56 9.19
C ASP A 106 -7.10 -1.82 9.44
N GLY A 107 -6.82 -2.48 10.56
CA GLY A 107 -7.53 -3.64 11.02
C GLY A 107 -7.81 -3.55 12.52
N ILE A 108 -7.20 -4.41 13.33
CA ILE A 108 -7.26 -4.31 14.78
C ILE A 108 -6.32 -3.19 15.24
N GLY A 109 -6.89 -1.99 15.43
CA GLY A 109 -6.17 -0.74 15.73
C GLY A 109 -5.56 -0.07 14.51
N LYS A 110 -5.08 1.16 14.66
CA LYS A 110 -4.47 1.94 13.60
C LYS A 110 -2.99 1.63 13.41
N ILE A 111 -2.50 1.77 12.18
CA ILE A 111 -1.06 1.78 11.90
C ILE A 111 -0.47 3.08 12.42
N LYS A 112 0.61 2.98 13.20
CA LYS A 112 1.38 4.14 13.65
C LYS A 112 2.44 4.44 12.59
N LEU A 113 2.15 5.43 11.77
CA LEU A 113 3.09 5.94 10.77
C LEU A 113 4.11 6.87 11.43
N PRO A 114 5.33 6.96 10.87
CA PRO A 114 6.33 7.90 11.36
C PRO A 114 5.88 9.34 11.06
N ASP A 115 5.99 10.20 12.06
CA ASP A 115 5.95 11.66 11.88
C ASP A 115 7.39 12.15 11.65
N LYS A 116 7.89 11.94 10.44
CA LYS A 116 9.29 12.20 10.10
C LYS A 116 9.39 12.82 8.71
N ASN A 117 10.27 13.78 8.57
CA ASN A 117 10.68 14.32 7.28
C ASN A 117 11.82 13.48 6.70
N TYR A 118 11.65 13.02 5.47
CA TYR A 118 12.64 12.24 4.72
C TYR A 118 13.46 13.09 3.74
N GLY A 119 13.70 14.36 4.08
CA GLY A 119 14.48 15.27 3.24
C GLY A 119 13.74 15.62 1.95
N ASP A 120 14.36 15.31 0.82
CA ASP A 120 13.79 15.57 -0.51
C ASP A 120 12.77 14.51 -0.96
N VAL A 121 12.58 13.43 -0.19
CA VAL A 121 11.62 12.36 -0.51
C VAL A 121 10.22 12.77 -0.07
N GLU A 122 9.28 12.80 -1.00
CA GLU A 122 7.87 13.08 -0.73
C GLU A 122 7.14 11.79 -0.38
N VAL A 123 6.66 11.67 0.85
CA VAL A 123 5.89 10.52 1.31
C VAL A 123 4.41 10.86 1.31
N ILE A 124 3.65 10.24 0.40
CA ILE A 124 2.21 10.41 0.24
C ILE A 124 1.51 9.25 0.95
N ILE A 125 0.73 9.55 1.98
CA ILE A 125 0.03 8.54 2.78
C ILE A 125 -1.46 8.56 2.43
N GLU A 126 -1.98 7.42 1.99
CA GLU A 126 -3.38 7.22 1.64
C GLU A 126 -3.99 6.10 2.49
N ASN A 127 -5.25 6.29 2.91
CA ASN A 127 -6.01 5.20 3.54
C ASN A 127 -6.68 4.34 2.47
N ALA A 128 -6.65 3.05 2.68
CA ALA A 128 -7.30 2.06 1.85
C ALA A 128 -8.21 1.17 2.69
N ASP A 129 -9.16 0.51 2.04
CA ASP A 129 -10.07 -0.40 2.70
C ASP A 129 -9.75 -1.87 2.37
N LYS A 130 -10.58 -2.78 2.93
CA LYS A 130 -10.40 -4.22 2.70
C LYS A 130 -10.74 -4.65 1.27
N ALA A 131 -11.58 -3.90 0.55
CA ALA A 131 -11.90 -4.19 -0.84
C ALA A 131 -10.71 -3.82 -1.73
N ASP A 132 -10.08 -2.67 -1.49
CA ASP A 132 -8.84 -2.26 -2.15
C ASP A 132 -7.73 -3.30 -1.96
N LEU A 133 -7.53 -3.76 -0.71
CA LEU A 133 -6.56 -4.80 -0.39
C LEU A 133 -6.86 -6.12 -1.12
N LYS A 134 -8.14 -6.50 -1.19
CA LYS A 134 -8.56 -7.72 -1.90
C LYS A 134 -8.24 -7.59 -3.39
N ASN A 135 -8.64 -6.50 -4.01
CA ASN A 135 -8.38 -6.24 -5.42
C ASN A 135 -6.86 -6.23 -5.72
N ALA A 136 -6.07 -5.58 -4.89
CA ALA A 136 -4.61 -5.57 -5.01
C ALA A 136 -4.01 -6.98 -4.95
N LYS A 137 -4.47 -7.81 -4.02
CA LYS A 137 -4.03 -9.21 -3.90
C LYS A 137 -4.43 -10.06 -5.10
N GLU A 138 -5.63 -9.88 -5.65
CA GLU A 138 -6.13 -10.59 -6.83
C GLU A 138 -5.37 -10.17 -8.09
N MET A 139 -5.03 -8.90 -8.23
CA MET A 139 -4.23 -8.37 -9.34
C MET A 139 -2.72 -8.65 -9.18
N GLY A 140 -2.25 -8.99 -7.98
CA GLY A 140 -0.82 -9.21 -7.69
C GLY A 140 0.02 -7.93 -7.68
N VAL A 141 -0.58 -6.77 -7.47
CA VAL A 141 0.06 -5.45 -7.47
C VAL A 141 -0.13 -4.72 -6.14
N SER A 142 0.46 -3.53 -5.98
CA SER A 142 0.22 -2.67 -4.81
C SER A 142 -1.22 -2.13 -4.79
N ILE A 143 -1.64 -1.65 -3.62
CA ILE A 143 -2.99 -1.07 -3.46
C ILE A 143 -3.15 0.16 -4.34
N ALA A 144 -2.14 1.07 -4.37
CA ALA A 144 -2.13 2.24 -5.23
C ALA A 144 -2.25 1.87 -6.71
N LYS A 145 -1.49 0.86 -7.13
CA LYS A 145 -1.52 0.40 -8.53
C LYS A 145 -2.86 -0.23 -8.88
N ALA A 146 -3.44 -1.05 -7.99
CA ALA A 146 -4.76 -1.64 -8.20
C ALA A 146 -5.85 -0.58 -8.37
N ARG A 147 -5.85 0.46 -7.54
CA ARG A 147 -6.76 1.61 -7.67
C ARG A 147 -6.56 2.35 -8.99
N ALA A 148 -5.31 2.64 -9.36
CA ALA A 148 -4.99 3.31 -10.61
C ALA A 148 -5.43 2.49 -11.85
N ILE A 149 -5.24 1.16 -11.84
CA ILE A 149 -5.69 0.26 -12.89
C ILE A 149 -7.23 0.21 -12.96
N ALA A 150 -7.91 0.14 -11.83
CA ALA A 150 -9.38 0.15 -11.78
C ALA A 150 -9.95 1.46 -12.38
N GLU A 151 -9.37 2.61 -12.02
CA GLU A 151 -9.76 3.90 -12.58
C GLU A 151 -9.43 3.99 -14.08
N TYR A 152 -8.26 3.49 -14.48
CA TYR A 152 -7.89 3.41 -15.90
C TYR A 152 -8.89 2.57 -16.70
N THR A 153 -9.28 1.42 -16.17
CA THR A 153 -10.26 0.52 -16.79
C THR A 153 -11.63 1.20 -16.95
N LYS A 154 -12.07 1.93 -15.92
CA LYS A 154 -13.32 2.69 -15.96
C LYS A 154 -13.32 3.79 -17.03
N GLN A 155 -12.19 4.47 -17.21
CA GLN A 155 -12.08 5.57 -18.19
C GLN A 155 -11.82 5.12 -19.62
N ASN A 156 -11.14 3.99 -19.81
CA ASN A 156 -10.66 3.53 -21.11
C ASN A 156 -11.33 2.25 -21.61
N GLY A 157 -12.06 1.54 -20.73
CA GLY A 157 -12.64 0.24 -21.06
C GLY A 157 -11.61 -0.90 -21.00
N GLY A 158 -11.99 -2.07 -21.51
CA GLY A 158 -11.21 -3.30 -21.42
C GLY A 158 -11.49 -4.09 -20.14
N SER A 159 -10.86 -5.24 -19.97
CA SER A 159 -10.93 -6.01 -18.74
C SER A 159 -9.85 -5.57 -17.75
N ILE A 160 -10.04 -5.90 -16.48
CA ILE A 160 -9.02 -5.65 -15.45
C ILE A 160 -7.75 -6.41 -15.77
N GLU A 161 -7.86 -7.69 -16.16
CA GLU A 161 -6.72 -8.56 -16.49
C GLU A 161 -5.90 -8.00 -17.66
N GLU A 162 -6.55 -7.55 -18.73
CA GLU A 162 -5.88 -6.90 -19.86
C GLU A 162 -5.12 -5.65 -19.42
N ASN A 163 -5.75 -4.81 -18.60
CA ASN A 163 -5.16 -3.56 -18.16
C ASN A 163 -4.05 -3.77 -17.11
N VAL A 164 -4.11 -4.82 -16.29
CA VAL A 164 -3.00 -5.23 -15.41
C VAL A 164 -1.76 -5.51 -16.25
N HIS A 165 -1.84 -6.38 -17.27
CA HIS A 165 -0.71 -6.69 -18.15
C HIS A 165 -0.20 -5.47 -18.92
N LYS A 166 -1.11 -4.64 -19.41
CA LYS A 166 -0.75 -3.42 -20.15
C LYS A 166 0.03 -2.40 -19.32
N LEU A 167 -0.29 -2.33 -18.03
CA LEU A 167 0.24 -1.31 -17.11
C LEU A 167 1.25 -1.88 -16.11
N GLU A 168 1.63 -3.17 -16.23
CA GLU A 168 2.50 -3.85 -15.27
C GLU A 168 3.85 -3.14 -15.07
N ASN A 169 4.43 -2.61 -16.15
CA ASN A 169 5.73 -1.93 -16.14
C ASN A 169 5.64 -0.41 -15.90
N GLN A 170 4.42 0.15 -15.73
CA GLN A 170 4.24 1.57 -15.42
C GLN A 170 4.19 1.78 -13.91
N SER A 171 4.81 2.86 -13.45
CA SER A 171 4.67 3.31 -12.07
C SER A 171 3.25 3.83 -11.80
N VAL A 172 2.84 3.83 -10.52
CA VAL A 172 1.55 4.42 -10.09
C VAL A 172 1.43 5.87 -10.56
N LYS A 173 2.51 6.64 -10.45
CA LYS A 173 2.57 8.05 -10.86
C LYS A 173 2.33 8.23 -12.37
N GLU A 174 2.92 7.39 -13.20
CA GLU A 174 2.71 7.42 -14.65
C GLU A 174 1.26 7.11 -15.01
N ILE A 175 0.67 6.08 -14.39
CA ILE A 175 -0.73 5.73 -14.62
C ILE A 175 -1.65 6.87 -14.20
N ARG A 176 -1.46 7.45 -13.01
CA ARG A 176 -2.26 8.59 -12.51
C ARG A 176 -2.13 9.81 -13.42
N ARG A 177 -0.92 10.18 -13.85
CA ARG A 177 -0.70 11.29 -14.80
C ARG A 177 -1.42 11.08 -16.14
N ASN A 178 -1.43 9.86 -16.67
CA ASN A 178 -2.15 9.55 -17.90
C ASN A 178 -3.68 9.69 -17.75
N LEU A 179 -4.21 9.42 -16.55
CA LEU A 179 -5.62 9.61 -16.22
C LEU A 179 -5.99 11.10 -16.13
N GLU A 180 -5.15 11.91 -15.48
CA GLU A 180 -5.33 13.35 -15.31
C GLU A 180 -5.34 14.08 -16.67
N ASN A 181 -4.32 13.86 -17.49
CA ASN A 181 -4.22 14.47 -18.85
C ASN A 181 -5.45 14.18 -19.70
N LYS A 182 -6.03 12.99 -19.58
CA LYS A 182 -7.22 12.60 -20.35
C LYS A 182 -8.50 13.23 -19.80
N SER A 183 -8.56 13.51 -18.52
CA SER A 183 -9.71 14.19 -17.89
C SER A 183 -9.76 15.67 -18.26
N GLU A 184 -8.61 16.35 -18.37
CA GLU A 184 -8.50 17.73 -18.79
C GLU A 184 -8.96 17.91 -20.25
N VAL A 185 -8.47 17.06 -21.17
CA VAL A 185 -8.88 17.08 -22.59
C VAL A 185 -10.39 16.87 -22.77
N LYS A 186 -11.01 16.01 -21.95
CA LYS A 186 -12.48 15.82 -21.99
C LYS A 186 -13.26 17.01 -21.46
N THR A 187 -12.68 17.77 -20.55
CA THR A 187 -13.31 18.96 -19.96
C THR A 187 -13.25 20.13 -20.93
N GLU A 188 -12.13 20.33 -21.62
CA GLU A 188 -11.96 21.37 -22.64
C GLU A 188 -12.89 21.14 -23.84
N SER A 189 -12.94 19.91 -24.37
CA SER A 189 -13.83 19.56 -25.48
C SER A 189 -15.33 19.70 -25.16
N LYS A 190 -15.75 19.53 -23.90
CA LYS A 190 -17.13 19.80 -23.45
C LYS A 190 -17.43 21.30 -23.34
N THR A 191 -16.42 22.10 -23.03
CA THR A 191 -16.57 23.56 -22.88
C THR A 191 -16.65 24.23 -24.24
N GLU A 192 -15.85 23.78 -25.22
CA GLU A 192 -15.92 24.26 -26.60
C GLU A 192 -17.25 23.93 -27.28
N ASN A 193 -17.73 22.68 -27.21
CA ASN A 193 -19.03 22.29 -27.73
C ASN A 193 -20.22 23.04 -27.10
N LYS A 194 -20.08 23.50 -25.84
CA LYS A 194 -21.12 24.29 -25.16
C LYS A 194 -21.10 25.77 -25.56
N ALA A 195 -19.95 26.24 -26.03
CA ALA A 195 -19.79 27.60 -26.57
C ALA A 195 -20.34 27.70 -28.01
N GLU A 196 -20.07 26.70 -28.87
CA GLU A 196 -20.61 26.66 -30.24
C GLU A 196 -22.13 26.58 -30.30
N VAL A 197 -22.74 25.73 -29.46
CA VAL A 197 -24.23 25.58 -29.40
C VAL A 197 -24.92 26.88 -28.93
N LYS A 198 -24.22 27.79 -28.23
CA LYS A 198 -24.77 29.08 -27.81
C LYS A 198 -24.68 30.17 -28.87
N GLN A 199 -23.83 30.03 -29.90
CA GLN A 199 -23.71 31.01 -31.00
C GLN A 199 -24.71 30.78 -32.14
N GLU A 200 -25.26 29.55 -32.29
CA GLU A 200 -26.24 29.28 -33.36
C GLU A 200 -27.69 29.65 -33.02
N SER A 201 -28.01 30.17 -31.85
CA SER A 201 -29.37 30.47 -31.39
C SER A 201 -29.72 31.96 -31.33
N ILE A 202 -29.15 32.82 -32.21
CA ILE A 202 -29.60 34.21 -32.34
C ILE A 202 -30.54 34.29 -33.54
N PRO A 203 -31.82 34.52 -33.34
CA PRO A 203 -32.73 34.74 -34.48
C PRO A 203 -32.49 36.13 -35.08
N VAL A 204 -32.21 36.16 -36.37
CA VAL A 204 -32.18 37.41 -37.17
C VAL A 204 -33.65 37.88 -37.30
N GLN A 205 -33.91 39.07 -36.77
CA GLN A 205 -35.12 39.86 -37.12
C GLN A 205 -34.88 40.70 -38.36
#